data_7247c7c3d228a41f3ef6ab5788e37535
#
_entry.id   7247c7c3d228a41f3ef6ab5788e37535
#
_cell.length_a   1.000
_cell.length_b   1.000
_cell.length_c   1.000
_cell.angle_alpha   90.00
_cell.angle_beta   90.00
_cell.angle_gamma   90.00
#
_symmetry.space_group_name_H-M   'P 1'
#
loop_
_entity.id
_entity.type
_entity.pdbx_description
1 polymer ?
#
loop_
_entity_poly.entity_id
_entity_poly.type
_entity_poly.pdbx_seq_one_letter_code
_entity_poly.pdbx_strand_id
1 'polypeptide(L)'
;PDSQTKLLANALAQAEALAFGTLVVEGHPVRLSGEDCERGTFSQRHSVLIDQENEDRHTPLANIRFGQAPFEVLNSPLSEFGVLGFEYGYSLAEPQTLTLWEAQFGDFANGAQVIIDQFISSGEQKWLRMCGLVMLLPHGYEGQGPEHSSARLERYLQNSADDNWQVCNCSTPANYFHVLRR
;
A
#
# COMPACT_ATOMS: atom_id res chain seq x y z
N PRO A 1 -13.93 -18.82 3.02
CA PRO A 1 -12.57 -19.08 2.54
C PRO A 1 -12.05 -20.39 3.14
N ASP A 2 -11.47 -21.24 2.31
CA ASP A 2 -10.89 -22.46 2.80
C ASP A 2 -9.65 -22.16 3.70
N SER A 3 -9.14 -23.18 4.38
CA SER A 3 -8.00 -23.04 5.30
C SER A 3 -6.72 -22.60 4.57
N GLN A 4 -6.58 -22.92 3.29
CA GLN A 4 -5.41 -22.56 2.47
C GLN A 4 -5.41 -21.08 2.10
N THR A 5 -6.55 -20.52 1.71
CA THR A 5 -6.69 -19.09 1.41
C THR A 5 -6.38 -18.22 2.63
N LYS A 6 -6.85 -18.61 3.81
CA LYS A 6 -6.53 -17.92 5.08
C LYS A 6 -5.05 -18.01 5.41
N LEU A 7 -4.43 -19.18 5.21
CA LEU A 7 -3.00 -19.36 5.46
C LEU A 7 -2.16 -18.46 4.55
N LEU A 8 -2.50 -18.39 3.26
CA LEU A 8 -1.80 -17.53 2.31
C LEU A 8 -1.95 -16.05 2.64
N ALA A 9 -3.15 -15.59 3.00
CA ALA A 9 -3.39 -14.20 3.40
C ALA A 9 -2.55 -13.83 4.64
N ASN A 10 -2.50 -14.70 5.65
CA ASN A 10 -1.66 -14.48 6.82
C ASN A 10 -0.16 -14.45 6.48
N ALA A 11 0.29 -15.32 5.58
CA ALA A 11 1.70 -15.35 5.14
C ALA A 11 2.09 -14.09 4.36
N LEU A 12 1.18 -13.54 3.54
CA LEU A 12 1.38 -12.27 2.85
C LEU A 12 1.45 -11.10 3.84
N ALA A 13 0.56 -11.05 4.83
CA ALA A 13 0.57 -10.03 5.88
C ALA A 13 1.87 -10.07 6.70
N GLN A 14 2.38 -11.26 7.01
CA GLN A 14 3.68 -11.41 7.68
C GLN A 14 4.84 -10.94 6.80
N ALA A 15 4.82 -11.24 5.50
CA ALA A 15 5.84 -10.76 4.57
C ALA A 15 5.86 -9.24 4.47
N GLU A 16 4.69 -8.60 4.46
CA GLU A 16 4.54 -7.14 4.49
C GLU A 16 5.12 -6.55 5.79
N ALA A 17 4.72 -7.08 6.94
CA ALA A 17 5.21 -6.60 8.23
C ALA A 17 6.74 -6.76 8.36
N LEU A 18 7.30 -7.86 7.88
CA LEU A 18 8.75 -8.07 7.84
C LEU A 18 9.45 -7.09 6.89
N ALA A 19 8.87 -6.81 5.73
CA ALA A 19 9.42 -5.84 4.80
C ALA A 19 9.48 -4.45 5.42
N PHE A 20 8.38 -3.97 5.96
CA PHE A 20 8.32 -2.65 6.63
C PHE A 20 9.22 -2.60 7.87
N GLY A 21 9.16 -3.61 8.73
CA GLY A 21 9.98 -3.67 9.93
C GLY A 21 11.48 -3.65 9.64
N THR A 22 11.92 -4.39 8.64
CA THR A 22 13.34 -4.39 8.25
C THR A 22 13.76 -3.07 7.63
N LEU A 23 12.93 -2.43 6.81
CA LEU A 23 13.20 -1.11 6.23
C LEU A 23 13.41 -0.05 7.32
N VAL A 24 12.48 0.06 8.28
CA VAL A 24 12.60 1.08 9.34
C VAL A 24 13.80 0.82 10.25
N VAL A 25 14.13 -0.45 10.51
CA VAL A 25 15.33 -0.82 11.27
C VAL A 25 16.62 -0.47 10.51
N GLU A 26 16.62 -0.55 9.19
CA GLU A 26 17.74 -0.17 8.33
C GLU A 26 17.83 1.35 8.09
N GLY A 27 16.88 2.13 8.58
CA GLY A 27 16.90 3.59 8.49
C GLY A 27 16.05 4.16 7.34
N HIS A 28 15.20 3.37 6.73
CA HIS A 28 14.28 3.79 5.66
C HIS A 28 12.88 4.02 6.21
N PRO A 29 12.36 5.27 6.20
CA PRO A 29 11.00 5.54 6.64
C PRO A 29 9.96 4.82 5.77
N VAL A 30 8.84 4.43 6.40
CA VAL A 30 7.72 3.82 5.70
C VAL A 30 6.44 4.57 6.05
N ARG A 31 5.68 4.96 5.03
CA ARG A 31 4.38 5.60 5.19
C ARG A 31 3.33 4.84 4.39
N LEU A 32 2.27 4.41 5.07
CA LEU A 32 1.14 3.71 4.49
C LEU A 32 -0.14 4.47 4.81
N SER A 33 -0.92 4.80 3.79
CA SER A 33 -2.23 5.41 3.97
C SER A 33 -3.30 4.73 3.11
N GLY A 34 -4.53 4.78 3.57
CA GLY A 34 -5.70 4.18 2.94
C GLY A 34 -6.86 4.15 3.92
N GLU A 35 -8.07 3.89 3.46
CA GLU A 35 -9.30 4.02 4.26
C GLU A 35 -9.28 3.17 5.53
N ASP A 36 -8.88 1.90 5.42
CA ASP A 36 -8.82 0.95 6.54
C ASP A 36 -7.42 0.34 6.73
N CYS A 37 -6.37 1.01 6.31
CA CYS A 37 -5.04 0.39 6.20
C CYS A 37 -4.40 0.04 7.56
N GLU A 38 -4.81 0.66 8.66
CA GLU A 38 -4.32 0.29 9.99
C GLU A 38 -4.68 -1.15 10.35
N ARG A 39 -5.89 -1.57 10.03
CA ARG A 39 -6.38 -2.94 10.20
C ARG A 39 -6.11 -3.80 8.96
N GLY A 40 -6.15 -3.19 7.80
CA GLY A 40 -6.28 -3.81 6.49
C GLY A 40 -7.75 -4.10 6.16
N THR A 41 -8.16 -3.88 4.90
CA THR A 41 -9.54 -4.11 4.43
C THR A 41 -10.04 -5.52 4.77
N PHE A 42 -9.18 -6.52 4.66
CA PHE A 42 -9.48 -7.92 4.96
C PHE A 42 -9.08 -8.36 6.38
N SER A 43 -8.86 -7.41 7.29
CA SER A 43 -8.37 -7.67 8.66
C SER A 43 -7.07 -8.50 8.70
N GLN A 44 -6.20 -8.28 7.74
CA GLN A 44 -4.95 -9.03 7.59
C GLN A 44 -3.75 -8.35 8.26
N ARG A 45 -3.78 -7.02 8.44
CA ARG A 45 -2.58 -6.26 8.84
C ARG A 45 -2.50 -6.01 10.34
N HIS A 46 -3.51 -5.42 10.95
CA HIS A 46 -3.53 -5.05 12.37
C HIS A 46 -2.26 -4.32 12.82
N SER A 47 -1.86 -3.29 12.09
CA SER A 47 -0.66 -2.49 12.39
C SER A 47 -0.79 -1.65 13.65
N VAL A 48 -2.00 -1.38 14.11
CA VAL A 48 -2.30 -0.62 15.31
C VAL A 48 -3.10 -1.51 16.27
N LEU A 49 -2.59 -1.64 17.48
CA LEU A 49 -3.28 -2.31 18.60
C LEU A 49 -3.88 -1.24 19.50
N ILE A 50 -5.08 -1.51 20.01
CA ILE A 50 -5.81 -0.59 20.89
C ILE A 50 -6.02 -1.28 22.23
N ASP A 51 -5.56 -0.64 23.30
CA ASP A 51 -5.80 -1.10 24.66
C ASP A 51 -7.31 -1.05 24.96
N GLN A 52 -7.83 -2.12 25.52
CA GLN A 52 -9.27 -2.25 25.76
C GLN A 52 -9.75 -1.56 27.03
N GLU A 53 -8.81 -1.07 27.86
CA GLU A 53 -9.14 -0.39 29.13
C GLU A 53 -9.09 1.14 28.99
N ASN A 54 -8.07 1.66 28.28
CA ASN A 54 -7.81 3.10 28.21
C ASN A 54 -7.79 3.66 26.77
N GLU A 55 -8.00 2.81 25.76
CA GLU A 55 -8.01 3.15 24.33
C GLU A 55 -6.65 3.66 23.80
N ASP A 56 -5.57 3.45 24.54
CA ASP A 56 -4.22 3.79 24.08
C ASP A 56 -3.86 3.00 22.81
N ARG A 57 -3.21 3.68 21.90
CA ARG A 57 -2.82 3.12 20.61
C ARG A 57 -1.35 2.72 20.62
N HIS A 58 -1.07 1.50 20.23
CA HIS A 58 0.28 0.98 20.07
C HIS A 58 0.53 0.49 18.66
N THR A 59 1.58 1.00 18.01
CA THR A 59 2.01 0.59 16.67
C THR A 59 3.32 -0.18 16.81
N PRO A 60 3.30 -1.53 16.74
CA PRO A 60 4.50 -2.34 16.98
C PRO A 60 5.67 -1.99 16.05
N LEU A 61 5.40 -1.78 14.74
CA LEU A 61 6.45 -1.46 13.77
C LEU A 61 7.10 -0.08 13.99
N ALA A 62 6.43 0.84 14.66
CA ALA A 62 7.01 2.12 15.06
C ALA A 62 7.89 2.01 16.32
N ASN A 63 7.89 0.86 17.00
CA ASN A 63 8.51 0.65 18.29
C ASN A 63 9.40 -0.61 18.33
N ILE A 64 10.05 -0.99 17.23
CA ILE A 64 10.92 -2.18 17.17
C ILE A 64 12.22 -1.94 17.95
N ARG A 65 12.82 -0.77 17.75
CA ARG A 65 14.05 -0.40 18.45
C ARG A 65 14.21 1.13 18.57
N PHE A 66 14.98 1.56 19.52
CA PHE A 66 15.35 2.97 19.65
C PHE A 66 16.19 3.46 18.46
N GLY A 67 15.86 4.63 17.92
CA GLY A 67 16.61 5.25 16.81
C GLY A 67 16.34 4.66 15.43
N GLN A 68 15.31 3.84 15.27
CA GLN A 68 14.85 3.42 13.94
C GLN A 68 14.23 4.58 13.16
N ALA A 69 14.07 4.39 11.83
CA ALA A 69 13.31 5.32 11.01
C ALA A 69 11.80 5.28 11.34
N PRO A 70 11.04 6.34 11.04
CA PRO A 70 9.60 6.37 11.29
C PRO A 70 8.83 5.30 10.50
N PHE A 71 7.81 4.72 11.16
CA PHE A 71 6.76 3.96 10.53
C PHE A 71 5.43 4.68 10.77
N GLU A 72 4.79 5.13 9.70
CA GLU A 72 3.50 5.79 9.73
C GLU A 72 2.46 4.92 9.06
N VAL A 73 1.35 4.67 9.74
CA VAL A 73 0.17 4.01 9.17
C VAL A 73 -1.05 4.82 9.54
N LEU A 74 -1.84 5.23 8.54
CA LEU A 74 -2.89 6.23 8.71
C LEU A 74 -4.16 5.81 7.98
N ASN A 75 -5.27 5.65 8.72
CA ASN A 75 -6.57 5.56 8.09
C ASN A 75 -6.93 6.91 7.47
N SER A 76 -7.14 6.91 6.17
CA SER A 76 -7.42 8.12 5.40
C SER A 76 -8.90 8.49 5.42
N PRO A 77 -9.25 9.75 5.07
CA PRO A 77 -10.60 10.09 4.70
C PRO A 77 -11.12 9.24 3.52
N LEU A 78 -12.44 9.14 3.40
CA LEU A 78 -13.13 8.45 2.31
C LEU A 78 -13.03 9.25 1.01
N SER A 79 -11.86 9.22 0.36
CA SER A 79 -11.62 9.87 -0.92
C SER A 79 -10.39 9.29 -1.60
N GLU A 80 -10.59 8.39 -2.54
CA GLU A 80 -9.51 7.82 -3.35
C GLU A 80 -8.72 8.91 -4.09
N PHE A 81 -9.45 9.86 -4.71
CA PHE A 81 -8.86 10.97 -5.44
C PHE A 81 -7.95 11.86 -4.58
N GLY A 82 -8.48 12.33 -3.45
CA GLY A 82 -7.76 13.26 -2.58
C GLY A 82 -6.55 12.60 -1.91
N VAL A 83 -6.72 11.37 -1.44
CA VAL A 83 -5.68 10.66 -0.72
C VAL A 83 -4.55 10.23 -1.65
N LEU A 84 -4.87 9.63 -2.81
CA LEU A 84 -3.84 9.26 -3.77
C LEU A 84 -3.07 10.47 -4.29
N GLY A 85 -3.78 11.59 -4.55
CA GLY A 85 -3.13 12.84 -4.94
C GLY A 85 -2.18 13.40 -3.87
N PHE A 86 -2.58 13.30 -2.60
CA PHE A 86 -1.72 13.69 -1.48
C PHE A 86 -0.47 12.81 -1.40
N GLU A 87 -0.63 11.48 -1.42
CA GLU A 87 0.50 10.54 -1.29
C GLU A 87 1.45 10.62 -2.51
N TYR A 88 0.94 10.91 -3.70
CA TYR A 88 1.77 11.24 -4.85
C TYR A 88 2.65 12.46 -4.56
N GLY A 89 2.05 13.57 -4.08
CA GLY A 89 2.81 14.77 -3.72
C GLY A 89 3.81 14.52 -2.59
N TYR A 90 3.43 13.72 -1.58
CA TYR A 90 4.32 13.33 -0.49
C TYR A 90 5.54 12.55 -1.00
N SER A 91 5.34 11.56 -1.87
CA SER A 91 6.42 10.76 -2.45
C SER A 91 7.42 11.57 -3.28
N LEU A 92 6.98 12.67 -3.88
CA LEU A 92 7.85 13.61 -4.59
C LEU A 92 8.66 14.50 -3.64
N ALA A 93 8.06 14.89 -2.51
CA ALA A 93 8.68 15.76 -1.51
C ALA A 93 9.67 14.98 -0.61
N GLU A 94 9.38 13.71 -0.34
CA GLU A 94 10.16 12.84 0.54
C GLU A 94 10.54 11.51 -0.15
N PRO A 95 11.47 11.56 -1.12
CA PRO A 95 11.80 10.40 -1.97
C PRO A 95 12.55 9.28 -1.22
N GLN A 96 13.02 9.53 0.00
CA GLN A 96 13.68 8.52 0.85
C GLN A 96 12.69 7.65 1.62
N THR A 97 11.42 8.05 1.68
CA THR A 97 10.36 7.30 2.34
C THR A 97 9.71 6.32 1.35
N LEU A 98 9.56 5.07 1.75
CA LEU A 98 8.67 4.16 1.06
C LEU A 98 7.23 4.62 1.32
N THR A 99 6.64 5.27 0.32
CA THR A 99 5.27 5.80 0.40
C THR A 99 4.31 4.85 -0.29
N LEU A 100 3.31 4.37 0.47
CA LEU A 100 2.30 3.43 -0.04
C LEU A 100 0.90 4.03 0.15
N TRP A 101 0.10 3.90 -0.89
CA TRP A 101 -1.33 4.13 -0.83
C TRP A 101 -2.07 2.81 -1.06
N GLU A 102 -3.00 2.46 -0.16
CA GLU A 102 -3.84 1.28 -0.30
C GLU A 102 -5.26 1.69 -0.66
N ALA A 103 -5.75 1.27 -1.82
CA ALA A 103 -7.15 1.39 -2.16
C ALA A 103 -8.00 0.54 -1.20
N GLN A 104 -9.24 0.95 -0.90
CA GLN A 104 -10.14 0.12 -0.08
C GLN A 104 -10.38 -1.25 -0.73
N PHE A 105 -10.60 -1.26 -2.04
CA PHE A 105 -10.47 -2.39 -2.95
C PHE A 105 -9.81 -1.89 -4.22
N GLY A 106 -9.05 -2.73 -4.91
CA GLY A 106 -8.38 -2.32 -6.14
C GLY A 106 -9.33 -1.78 -7.21
N ASP A 107 -10.56 -2.29 -7.29
CA ASP A 107 -11.58 -1.82 -8.22
C ASP A 107 -12.00 -0.36 -7.95
N PHE A 108 -11.94 0.10 -6.70
CA PHE A 108 -12.31 1.48 -6.34
C PHE A 108 -11.22 2.51 -6.66
N ALA A 109 -10.03 2.09 -7.08
CA ALA A 109 -9.00 3.00 -7.57
C ALA A 109 -9.48 3.85 -8.77
N ASN A 110 -10.57 3.46 -9.43
CA ASN A 110 -11.22 4.25 -10.48
C ASN A 110 -11.68 5.63 -10.00
N GLY A 111 -11.97 5.79 -8.70
CA GLY A 111 -12.27 7.09 -8.10
C GLY A 111 -11.09 8.07 -8.12
N ALA A 112 -9.87 7.57 -8.30
CA ALA A 112 -8.64 8.35 -8.44
C ALA A 112 -8.03 8.26 -9.84
N GLN A 113 -8.77 7.79 -10.86
CA GLN A 113 -8.22 7.55 -12.19
C GLN A 113 -7.55 8.79 -12.79
N VAL A 114 -8.05 9.98 -12.51
CA VAL A 114 -7.45 11.24 -12.96
C VAL A 114 -6.04 11.41 -12.39
N ILE A 115 -5.83 11.09 -11.11
CA ILE A 115 -4.49 11.15 -10.49
C ILE A 115 -3.56 10.11 -11.13
N ILE A 116 -4.07 8.92 -11.37
CA ILE A 116 -3.31 7.84 -12.00
C ILE A 116 -2.86 8.26 -13.40
N ASP A 117 -3.79 8.72 -14.26
CA ASP A 117 -3.51 9.03 -15.66
C ASP A 117 -2.71 10.32 -15.85
N GLN A 118 -3.04 11.37 -15.09
CA GLN A 118 -2.51 12.70 -15.35
C GLN A 118 -1.27 13.05 -14.53
N PHE A 119 -1.01 12.31 -13.47
CA PHE A 119 0.11 12.61 -12.56
C PHE A 119 1.06 11.42 -12.43
N ILE A 120 0.60 10.23 -12.01
CA ILE A 120 1.47 9.12 -11.70
C ILE A 120 2.07 8.52 -12.98
N SER A 121 1.23 8.09 -13.93
CA SER A 121 1.69 7.40 -15.15
C SER A 121 2.40 8.33 -16.13
N SER A 122 2.11 9.61 -16.10
CA SER A 122 2.60 10.60 -17.08
C SER A 122 3.53 11.67 -16.49
N GLY A 123 3.78 11.66 -15.18
CA GLY A 123 4.55 12.71 -14.49
C GLY A 123 5.98 12.83 -14.99
N GLU A 124 6.62 11.70 -15.32
CA GLU A 124 7.98 11.71 -15.86
C GLU A 124 8.03 12.41 -17.22
N GLN A 125 7.12 12.08 -18.13
CA GLN A 125 7.06 12.70 -19.46
C GLN A 125 6.69 14.18 -19.42
N LYS A 126 5.75 14.57 -18.54
CA LYS A 126 5.28 15.95 -18.45
C LYS A 126 6.25 16.88 -17.74
N TRP A 127 6.86 16.39 -16.65
CA TRP A 127 7.58 17.25 -15.70
C TRP A 127 8.98 16.74 -15.34
N LEU A 128 9.42 15.66 -15.94
CA LEU A 128 10.67 14.96 -15.59
C LEU A 128 10.72 14.61 -14.10
N ARG A 129 9.57 14.20 -13.56
CA ARG A 129 9.36 13.82 -12.17
C ARG A 129 9.02 12.35 -12.04
N MET A 130 9.95 11.58 -11.49
CA MET A 130 9.73 10.21 -11.06
C MET A 130 9.27 10.22 -9.61
N CYS A 131 8.40 9.28 -9.24
CA CYS A 131 8.00 9.08 -7.84
C CYS A 131 8.18 7.63 -7.43
N GLY A 132 8.46 7.41 -6.15
CA GLY A 132 8.57 6.08 -5.55
C GLY A 132 7.24 5.56 -4.96
N LEU A 133 6.11 6.13 -5.35
CA LEU A 133 4.81 5.75 -4.81
C LEU A 133 4.46 4.30 -5.16
N VAL A 134 4.05 3.54 -4.16
CA VAL A 134 3.51 2.19 -4.32
C VAL A 134 1.99 2.23 -4.15
N MET A 135 1.27 1.61 -5.08
CA MET A 135 -0.18 1.45 -5.00
C MET A 135 -0.49 0.01 -4.65
N LEU A 136 -1.14 -0.20 -3.51
CA LEU A 136 -1.65 -1.50 -3.09
C LEU A 136 -3.12 -1.61 -3.50
N LEU A 137 -3.44 -2.65 -4.27
CA LEU A 137 -4.76 -2.82 -4.88
C LEU A 137 -5.36 -4.17 -4.44
N PRO A 138 -5.82 -4.27 -3.17
CA PRO A 138 -6.36 -5.51 -2.64
C PRO A 138 -7.58 -5.96 -3.45
N HIS A 139 -7.62 -7.24 -3.82
CA HIS A 139 -8.71 -7.83 -4.61
C HIS A 139 -8.75 -9.35 -4.43
N GLY A 140 -9.86 -9.95 -4.80
CA GLY A 140 -10.01 -11.41 -4.79
C GLY A 140 -11.41 -11.83 -5.20
N TYR A 141 -11.51 -12.99 -5.85
CA TYR A 141 -12.79 -13.53 -6.34
C TYR A 141 -13.77 -13.94 -5.22
N GLU A 142 -13.33 -13.94 -3.98
CA GLU A 142 -14.21 -14.15 -2.81
C GLU A 142 -14.82 -12.84 -2.29
N GLY A 143 -14.67 -11.74 -3.01
CA GLY A 143 -15.30 -10.46 -2.72
C GLY A 143 -16.84 -10.55 -2.78
N GLN A 144 -17.51 -9.64 -2.07
CA GLN A 144 -18.96 -9.65 -1.93
C GLN A 144 -19.72 -9.08 -3.15
N GLY A 145 -19.02 -8.79 -4.23
CA GLY A 145 -19.59 -8.26 -5.45
C GLY A 145 -18.56 -8.10 -6.55
N PRO A 146 -18.98 -7.81 -7.79
CA PRO A 146 -18.05 -7.65 -8.92
C PRO A 146 -17.06 -6.49 -8.72
N GLU A 147 -17.46 -5.44 -7.98
CA GLU A 147 -16.63 -4.28 -7.66
C GLU A 147 -15.60 -4.54 -6.54
N HIS A 148 -15.60 -5.73 -5.94
CA HIS A 148 -14.69 -6.14 -4.88
C HIS A 148 -13.71 -7.24 -5.32
N SER A 149 -13.80 -7.67 -6.57
CA SER A 149 -13.15 -8.90 -7.04
C SER A 149 -11.99 -8.66 -7.99
N SER A 150 -11.80 -7.45 -8.50
CA SER A 150 -10.75 -7.12 -9.46
C SER A 150 -10.01 -5.85 -9.09
N ALA A 151 -8.69 -5.83 -9.37
CA ALA A 151 -7.88 -4.60 -9.32
C ALA A 151 -7.80 -3.90 -10.67
N ARG A 152 -8.48 -4.39 -11.70
CA ARG A 152 -8.44 -3.83 -13.05
C ARG A 152 -7.01 -3.65 -13.57
N LEU A 153 -6.20 -4.68 -13.44
CA LEU A 153 -4.78 -4.66 -13.87
C LEU A 153 -4.61 -4.25 -15.33
N GLU A 154 -5.57 -4.56 -16.17
CA GLU A 154 -5.61 -4.17 -17.59
C GLU A 154 -5.53 -2.65 -17.79
N ARG A 155 -6.05 -1.83 -16.88
CA ARG A 155 -5.94 -0.36 -16.95
C ARG A 155 -4.52 0.11 -16.74
N TYR A 156 -3.82 -0.49 -15.78
CA TYR A 156 -2.42 -0.18 -15.49
C TYR A 156 -1.51 -0.68 -16.60
N LEU A 157 -1.75 -1.89 -17.11
CA LEU A 157 -0.99 -2.45 -18.21
C LEU A 157 -1.16 -1.61 -19.49
N GLN A 158 -2.37 -1.10 -19.76
CA GLN A 158 -2.63 -0.24 -20.90
C GLN A 158 -1.85 1.09 -20.82
N ASN A 159 -1.65 1.62 -19.61
CA ASN A 159 -0.92 2.86 -19.37
C ASN A 159 0.60 2.64 -19.15
N SER A 160 1.08 1.41 -19.26
CA SER A 160 2.51 1.11 -19.14
C SER A 160 3.24 1.47 -20.44
N ALA A 161 4.25 2.35 -20.33
CA ALA A 161 5.08 2.77 -21.44
C ALA A 161 6.42 3.28 -20.91
N ASP A 162 7.51 2.98 -21.61
CA ASP A 162 8.86 3.50 -21.30
C ASP A 162 9.29 3.28 -19.82
N ASP A 163 8.89 2.13 -19.24
CA ASP A 163 9.19 1.76 -17.86
C ASP A 163 8.66 2.74 -16.80
N ASN A 164 7.58 3.47 -17.09
CA ASN A 164 6.99 4.46 -16.19
C ASN A 164 6.51 3.88 -14.85
N TRP A 165 6.17 2.60 -14.79
CA TRP A 165 5.87 1.85 -13.57
C TRP A 165 5.97 0.33 -13.78
N GLN A 166 5.93 -0.44 -12.69
CA GLN A 166 5.85 -1.90 -12.72
C GLN A 166 4.49 -2.37 -12.18
N VAL A 167 3.80 -3.20 -12.95
CA VAL A 167 2.56 -3.86 -12.51
C VAL A 167 2.93 -5.25 -11.98
N CYS A 168 2.75 -5.46 -10.69
CA CYS A 168 3.16 -6.68 -10.01
C CYS A 168 1.97 -7.46 -9.46
N ASN A 169 1.97 -8.76 -9.64
CA ASN A 169 1.05 -9.68 -8.98
C ASN A 169 1.89 -10.80 -8.34
N CYS A 170 2.20 -10.65 -7.05
CA CYS A 170 3.11 -11.53 -6.35
C CYS A 170 2.50 -12.92 -6.13
N SER A 171 3.17 -13.95 -6.60
CA SER A 171 2.72 -15.34 -6.48
C SER A 171 3.09 -16.01 -5.15
N THR A 172 4.01 -15.42 -4.38
CA THR A 172 4.46 -15.94 -3.09
C THR A 172 4.69 -14.81 -2.08
N PRO A 173 4.60 -15.10 -0.77
CA PRO A 173 4.95 -14.13 0.27
C PRO A 173 6.40 -13.62 0.15
N ALA A 174 7.32 -14.47 -0.25
CA ALA A 174 8.72 -14.08 -0.47
C ALA A 174 8.84 -13.04 -1.60
N ASN A 175 8.13 -13.22 -2.71
CA ASN A 175 8.12 -12.23 -3.79
C ASN A 175 7.52 -10.90 -3.33
N TYR A 176 6.46 -10.94 -2.52
CA TYR A 176 5.86 -9.74 -1.96
C TYR A 176 6.81 -9.00 -1.01
N PHE A 177 7.48 -9.73 -0.11
CA PHE A 177 8.54 -9.17 0.73
C PHE A 177 9.61 -8.45 -0.09
N HIS A 178 10.11 -9.10 -1.14
CA HIS A 178 11.18 -8.53 -1.95
C HIS A 178 10.73 -7.32 -2.77
N VAL A 179 9.54 -7.33 -3.36
CA VAL A 179 9.06 -6.20 -4.17
C VAL A 179 8.84 -4.94 -3.33
N LEU A 180 8.37 -5.10 -2.08
CA LEU A 180 8.20 -3.97 -1.15
C LEU A 180 9.53 -3.35 -0.72
N ARG A 181 10.62 -4.10 -0.76
CA ARG A 181 11.95 -3.64 -0.38
C ARG A 181 12.81 -3.16 -1.55
N ARG A 182 12.32 -3.32 -2.77
CA ARG A 182 13.04 -2.90 -3.97
C ARG A 182 12.92 -1.40 -4.22
#